data_700c7343e8634581bf490c8502f45695
#
_entry.id   700c7343e8634581bf490c8502f45695
#
_cell.length_a   1.000
_cell.length_b   1.000
_cell.length_c   1.000
_cell.angle_alpha   90.00
_cell.angle_beta   90.00
_cell.angle_gamma   90.00
#
_symmetry.space_group_name_H-M   'P 1'
#
loop_
_entity.id
_entity.type
_entity.pdbx_description
1 polymer ?
#
loop_
_entity_poly.entity_id
_entity_poly.type
_entity_poly.pdbx_seq_one_letter_code
_entity_poly.pdbx_strand_id
1 'polypeptide(L)'
;LAELPDRKLFLDSEEERYNKYLKSEDALSGLLSFSSLVCILIAVFGIYSLVTLTCELRRKEIAVRKVNGATIGNILSIFFREYTLLLIISSLIAFPVGYIIMRQWIETYNRQVNIGVWPFILIFMGIMIVITLSIGWRVWQAARQNPAEVIKSE
;
A
#
# COMPACT_ATOMS: atom_id res chain seq x y z
N LEU A 1 16.79 50.03 -33.31
CA LEU A 1 15.74 49.77 -32.34
C LEU A 1 16.41 49.19 -31.13
N ALA A 2 16.72 50.05 -30.11
CA ALA A 2 17.35 49.68 -28.86
C ALA A 2 16.41 48.84 -28.05
N GLU A 3 16.69 47.54 -27.89
CA GLU A 3 16.10 46.73 -26.86
C GLU A 3 16.55 47.31 -25.51
N LEU A 4 15.60 47.86 -24.77
CA LEU A 4 15.83 48.46 -23.47
C LEU A 4 16.47 47.42 -22.52
N PRO A 5 17.61 47.71 -21.91
CA PRO A 5 18.29 46.77 -21.00
C PRO A 5 17.41 46.36 -19.82
N ASP A 6 16.44 47.15 -19.46
CA ASP A 6 15.44 46.87 -18.43
C ASP A 6 14.58 45.64 -18.75
N ARG A 7 14.25 45.39 -20.03
CA ARG A 7 13.41 44.28 -20.45
C ARG A 7 14.13 42.91 -20.32
N LYS A 8 15.43 42.87 -20.54
CA LYS A 8 16.27 41.69 -20.33
C LYS A 8 16.40 41.34 -18.85
N LEU A 9 16.60 42.35 -18.00
CA LEU A 9 16.66 42.20 -16.55
C LEU A 9 15.32 41.68 -15.98
N PHE A 10 14.19 42.13 -16.47
CA PHE A 10 12.87 41.61 -16.07
C PHE A 10 12.69 40.15 -16.51
N LEU A 11 13.05 39.81 -17.74
CA LEU A 11 12.92 38.44 -18.25
C LEU A 11 13.83 37.47 -17.50
N ASP A 12 15.10 37.85 -17.23
CA ASP A 12 16.06 37.05 -16.45
C ASP A 12 15.54 36.84 -15.01
N SER A 13 14.96 37.86 -14.40
CA SER A 13 14.41 37.73 -13.05
C SER A 13 13.16 36.84 -12.98
N GLU A 14 12.32 36.85 -14.01
CA GLU A 14 11.15 35.98 -14.13
C GLU A 14 11.58 34.54 -14.38
N GLU A 15 12.58 34.30 -15.23
CA GLU A 15 13.13 32.96 -15.48
C GLU A 15 13.81 32.37 -14.23
N GLU A 16 14.57 33.18 -13.49
CA GLU A 16 15.16 32.74 -12.21
C GLU A 16 14.11 32.38 -11.17
N ARG A 17 13.05 33.18 -11.07
CA ARG A 17 11.93 32.90 -10.16
C ARG A 17 11.18 31.63 -10.59
N TYR A 18 10.92 31.47 -11.88
CA TYR A 18 10.27 30.27 -12.42
C TYR A 18 11.11 29.01 -12.17
N ASN A 19 12.41 29.07 -12.43
CA ASN A 19 13.34 27.96 -12.16
C ASN A 19 13.46 27.65 -10.67
N LYS A 20 13.34 28.63 -9.79
CA LYS A 20 13.33 28.43 -8.34
C LYS A 20 12.06 27.76 -7.88
N TYR A 21 10.90 28.11 -8.45
CA TYR A 21 9.63 27.43 -8.19
C TYR A 21 9.66 25.98 -8.67
N LEU A 22 10.15 25.71 -9.88
CA LEU A 22 10.28 24.35 -10.41
C LEU A 22 11.19 23.49 -9.52
N LYS A 23 12.33 23.98 -9.09
CA LYS A 23 13.24 23.27 -8.19
C LYS A 23 12.59 22.95 -6.84
N SER A 24 11.78 23.85 -6.29
CA SER A 24 11.06 23.58 -5.03
C SER A 24 9.94 22.55 -5.21
N GLU A 25 9.23 22.56 -6.34
CA GLU A 25 8.22 21.55 -6.66
C GLU A 25 8.85 20.18 -6.89
N ASP A 26 9.97 20.09 -7.58
CA ASP A 26 10.73 18.86 -7.77
C ASP A 26 11.24 18.29 -6.44
N ALA A 27 11.74 19.12 -5.54
CA ALA A 27 12.18 18.72 -4.21
C ALA A 27 11.00 18.18 -3.36
N LEU A 28 9.86 18.87 -3.38
CA LEU A 28 8.64 18.43 -2.70
C LEU A 28 8.13 17.11 -3.25
N SER A 29 8.09 16.97 -4.58
CA SER A 29 7.70 15.73 -5.24
C SER A 29 8.63 14.57 -4.88
N GLY A 30 9.93 14.80 -4.82
CA GLY A 30 10.92 13.83 -4.38
C GLY A 30 10.72 13.39 -2.93
N LEU A 31 10.50 14.33 -2.01
CA LEU A 31 10.22 14.06 -0.60
C LEU A 31 8.93 13.27 -0.41
N LEU A 32 7.85 13.63 -1.12
CA LEU A 32 6.58 12.93 -1.08
C LEU A 32 6.71 11.51 -1.63
N SER A 33 7.43 11.33 -2.73
CA SER A 33 7.67 10.00 -3.32
C SER A 33 8.48 9.11 -2.40
N PHE A 34 9.53 9.63 -1.78
CA PHE A 34 10.34 8.90 -0.80
C PHE A 34 9.51 8.51 0.44
N SER A 35 8.76 9.47 1.00
CA SER A 35 7.88 9.23 2.14
C SER A 35 6.82 8.18 1.83
N SER A 36 6.21 8.25 0.64
CA SER A 36 5.24 7.27 0.16
C SER A 36 5.85 5.87 0.05
N LEU A 37 7.06 5.75 -0.49
CA LEU A 37 7.78 4.47 -0.56
C LEU A 37 8.00 3.87 0.83
N VAL A 38 8.45 4.68 1.79
CA VAL A 38 8.65 4.23 3.18
C VAL A 38 7.33 3.78 3.81
N CYS A 39 6.25 4.52 3.62
CA CYS A 39 4.92 4.13 4.11
C CYS A 39 4.44 2.79 3.51
N ILE A 40 4.66 2.58 2.21
CA ILE A 40 4.32 1.32 1.54
C ILE A 40 5.12 0.16 2.15
N LEU A 41 6.42 0.32 2.35
CA LEU A 41 7.26 -0.71 2.96
C LEU A 41 6.77 -1.06 4.38
N ILE A 42 6.49 -0.06 5.21
CA ILE A 42 5.96 -0.27 6.57
C ILE A 42 4.63 -1.03 6.51
N ALA A 43 3.73 -0.65 5.61
CA ALA A 43 2.44 -1.32 5.43
C ALA A 43 2.60 -2.79 5.02
N VAL A 44 3.51 -3.08 4.07
CA VAL A 44 3.80 -4.46 3.61
C VAL A 44 4.34 -5.30 4.76
N PHE A 45 5.31 -4.78 5.52
CA PHE A 45 5.85 -5.49 6.70
C PHE A 45 4.79 -5.68 7.79
N GLY A 46 3.93 -4.69 8.02
CA GLY A 46 2.82 -4.79 8.95
C GLY A 46 1.83 -5.91 8.58
N ILE A 47 1.42 -5.97 7.32
CA ILE A 47 0.53 -7.02 6.80
C ILE A 47 1.20 -8.40 6.96
N TYR A 48 2.46 -8.53 6.55
CA TYR A 48 3.20 -9.77 6.66
C TYR A 48 3.33 -10.26 8.11
N SER A 49 3.63 -9.35 9.04
CA SER A 49 3.73 -9.64 10.47
C SER A 49 2.39 -10.10 11.05
N LEU A 50 1.29 -9.41 10.70
CA LEU A 50 -0.05 -9.75 11.16
C LEU A 50 -0.50 -11.13 10.66
N VAL A 51 -0.28 -11.44 9.37
CA VAL A 51 -0.57 -12.75 8.78
C VAL A 51 0.24 -13.84 9.48
N THR A 52 1.52 -13.58 9.73
CA THR A 52 2.41 -14.51 10.43
C THR A 52 1.89 -14.84 11.83
N LEU A 53 1.61 -13.81 12.61
CA LEU A 53 1.12 -13.96 13.97
C LEU A 53 -0.21 -14.73 14.01
N THR A 54 -1.13 -14.40 13.09
CA THR A 54 -2.42 -15.09 13.00
C THR A 54 -2.26 -16.56 12.64
N CYS A 55 -1.35 -16.90 11.72
CA CYS A 55 -1.04 -18.30 11.39
C CYS A 55 -0.43 -19.06 12.56
N GLU A 56 0.44 -18.41 13.35
CA GLU A 56 1.03 -19.01 14.55
C GLU A 56 0.00 -19.25 15.64
N LEU A 57 -0.86 -18.27 15.92
CA LEU A 57 -1.94 -18.41 16.90
C LEU A 57 -2.96 -19.50 16.53
N ARG A 58 -3.23 -19.67 15.24
CA ARG A 58 -4.18 -20.68 14.73
C ARG A 58 -3.50 -22.00 14.32
N ARG A 59 -2.23 -22.20 14.66
CA ARG A 59 -1.45 -23.38 14.25
C ARG A 59 -2.09 -24.69 14.67
N LYS A 60 -2.65 -24.79 15.89
CA LYS A 60 -3.37 -25.97 16.38
C LYS A 60 -4.64 -26.24 15.57
N GLU A 61 -5.43 -25.21 15.25
CA GLU A 61 -6.63 -25.31 14.43
C GLU A 61 -6.29 -25.82 13.03
N ILE A 62 -5.23 -25.29 12.41
CA ILE A 62 -4.74 -25.73 11.10
C ILE A 62 -4.31 -27.20 11.15
N ALA A 63 -3.60 -27.62 12.19
CA ALA A 63 -3.16 -29.00 12.37
C ALA A 63 -4.35 -29.96 12.51
N VAL A 64 -5.32 -29.64 13.35
CA VAL A 64 -6.55 -30.46 13.54
C VAL A 64 -7.33 -30.60 12.23
N ARG A 65 -7.51 -29.51 11.48
CA ARG A 65 -8.19 -29.55 10.18
C ARG A 65 -7.44 -30.42 9.17
N LYS A 66 -6.11 -30.36 9.19
CA LYS A 66 -5.27 -31.17 8.30
C LYS A 66 -5.36 -32.65 8.61
N VAL A 67 -5.39 -33.03 9.89
CA VAL A 67 -5.60 -34.44 10.32
C VAL A 67 -6.99 -34.91 9.89
N ASN A 68 -8.01 -34.06 9.89
CA ASN A 68 -9.37 -34.35 9.42
C ASN A 68 -9.49 -34.34 7.88
N GLY A 69 -8.38 -34.28 7.13
CA GLY A 69 -8.38 -34.38 5.68
C GLY A 69 -8.60 -33.05 4.93
N ALA A 70 -8.54 -31.89 5.61
CA ALA A 70 -8.64 -30.62 4.91
C ALA A 70 -7.43 -30.39 3.99
N THR A 71 -7.71 -29.98 2.76
CA THR A 71 -6.66 -29.60 1.80
C THR A 71 -6.06 -28.26 2.17
N ILE A 72 -4.81 -28.04 1.74
CA ILE A 72 -4.13 -26.72 1.90
C ILE A 72 -4.97 -25.60 1.30
N GLY A 73 -5.62 -25.84 0.16
CA GLY A 73 -6.51 -24.89 -0.48
C GLY A 73 -7.71 -24.49 0.38
N ASN A 74 -8.30 -25.43 1.13
CA ASN A 74 -9.41 -25.13 2.03
C ASN A 74 -8.96 -24.24 3.20
N ILE A 75 -7.77 -24.50 3.75
CA ILE A 75 -7.20 -23.68 4.81
C ILE A 75 -6.90 -22.29 4.27
N LEU A 76 -6.26 -22.20 3.11
CA LEU A 76 -5.92 -20.96 2.45
C LEU A 76 -7.17 -20.08 2.18
N SER A 77 -8.26 -20.69 1.71
CA SER A 77 -9.49 -19.96 1.39
C SER A 77 -10.13 -19.30 2.61
N ILE A 78 -10.01 -19.90 3.81
CA ILE A 78 -10.54 -19.34 5.05
C ILE A 78 -9.78 -18.05 5.41
N PHE A 79 -8.44 -18.11 5.42
CA PHE A 79 -7.60 -16.94 5.68
C PHE A 79 -7.81 -15.86 4.60
N PHE A 80 -7.84 -16.26 3.34
CA PHE A 80 -8.06 -15.33 2.24
C PHE A 80 -9.39 -14.58 2.38
N ARG A 81 -10.48 -15.28 2.69
CA ARG A 81 -11.79 -14.67 2.91
C ARG A 81 -11.78 -13.67 4.07
N GLU A 82 -11.13 -14.01 5.17
CA GLU A 82 -11.03 -13.15 6.36
C GLU A 82 -10.26 -11.86 6.05
N TYR A 83 -9.08 -11.97 5.44
CA TYR A 83 -8.26 -10.80 5.08
C TYR A 83 -8.86 -9.98 3.94
N THR A 84 -9.54 -10.61 2.98
CA THR A 84 -10.25 -9.88 1.92
C THR A 84 -11.40 -9.06 2.50
N LEU A 85 -12.14 -9.61 3.45
CA LEU A 85 -13.22 -8.88 4.12
C LEU A 85 -12.68 -7.67 4.89
N LEU A 86 -11.57 -7.84 5.61
CA LEU A 86 -10.89 -6.73 6.30
C LEU A 86 -10.42 -5.67 5.32
N LEU A 87 -9.85 -6.06 4.18
CA LEU A 87 -9.40 -5.15 3.14
C LEU A 87 -10.58 -4.35 2.55
N ILE A 88 -11.71 -5.00 2.29
CA ILE A 88 -12.91 -4.33 1.76
C ILE A 88 -13.43 -3.30 2.77
N ILE A 89 -13.55 -3.65 4.04
CA ILE A 89 -14.01 -2.73 5.09
C ILE A 89 -13.05 -1.56 5.24
N SER A 90 -11.76 -1.82 5.28
CA SER A 90 -10.73 -0.78 5.40
C SER A 90 -10.73 0.16 4.20
N SER A 91 -10.85 -0.37 2.98
CA SER A 91 -10.89 0.44 1.76
C SER A 91 -12.17 1.28 1.64
N LEU A 92 -13.30 0.76 2.14
CA LEU A 92 -14.57 1.50 2.17
C LEU A 92 -14.48 2.79 3.01
N ILE A 93 -13.63 2.78 4.03
CA ILE A 93 -13.36 3.96 4.88
C ILE A 93 -12.21 4.80 4.30
N ALA A 94 -11.11 4.16 3.92
CA ALA A 94 -9.88 4.84 3.51
C ALA A 94 -10.03 5.59 2.17
N PHE A 95 -10.77 5.04 1.20
CA PHE A 95 -10.90 5.66 -0.12
C PHE A 95 -11.72 6.96 -0.10
N PRO A 96 -12.90 7.07 0.55
CA PRO A 96 -13.60 8.34 0.67
C PRO A 96 -12.78 9.39 1.41
N VAL A 97 -12.13 9.02 2.51
CA VAL A 97 -11.29 9.94 3.29
C VAL A 97 -10.11 10.43 2.45
N GLY A 98 -9.40 9.50 1.78
CA GLY A 98 -8.29 9.83 0.89
C GLY A 98 -8.73 10.73 -0.27
N TYR A 99 -9.89 10.47 -0.87
CA TYR A 99 -10.44 11.29 -1.94
C TYR A 99 -10.75 12.72 -1.48
N ILE A 100 -11.37 12.89 -0.31
CA ILE A 100 -11.70 14.20 0.26
C ILE A 100 -10.42 15.01 0.53
N ILE A 101 -9.42 14.39 1.18
CA ILE A 101 -8.15 15.05 1.49
C ILE A 101 -7.43 15.46 0.21
N MET A 102 -7.36 14.55 -0.78
CA MET A 102 -6.68 14.80 -2.04
C MET A 102 -7.37 15.89 -2.85
N ARG A 103 -8.69 15.91 -2.85
CA ARG A 103 -9.48 16.96 -3.50
C ARG A 103 -9.24 18.33 -2.87
N GLN A 104 -9.28 18.46 -1.55
CA GLN A 104 -8.98 19.71 -0.84
C GLN A 104 -7.57 20.22 -1.16
N TRP A 105 -6.61 19.30 -1.25
CA TRP A 105 -5.23 19.66 -1.56
C TRP A 105 -5.07 20.17 -3.00
N ILE A 106 -5.71 19.52 -3.97
CA ILE A 106 -5.68 19.92 -5.39
C ILE A 106 -6.41 21.25 -5.63
N GLU A 107 -7.51 21.51 -4.92
CA GLU A 107 -8.24 22.79 -5.03
C GLU A 107 -7.39 23.97 -4.57
N THR A 108 -6.38 23.75 -3.71
CA THR A 108 -5.39 24.77 -3.28
C THR A 108 -4.39 25.08 -4.40
N TYR A 109 -4.11 24.11 -5.28
CA TYR A 109 -3.32 24.29 -6.49
C TYR A 109 -4.26 24.58 -7.65
N ASN A 110 -4.13 25.75 -8.27
CA ASN A 110 -4.99 26.26 -9.36
C ASN A 110 -4.98 25.40 -10.65
N ARG A 111 -4.72 24.10 -10.56
CA ARG A 111 -4.79 23.11 -11.64
C ARG A 111 -5.95 22.16 -11.38
N GLN A 112 -6.93 22.19 -12.25
CA GLN A 112 -8.01 21.20 -12.29
C GLN A 112 -7.48 19.85 -12.79
N VAL A 113 -6.94 19.04 -11.87
CA VAL A 113 -6.60 17.64 -12.15
C VAL A 113 -7.79 16.77 -11.75
N ASN A 114 -8.35 16.07 -12.71
CA ASN A 114 -9.45 15.15 -12.44
C ASN A 114 -8.89 13.87 -11.78
N ILE A 115 -9.20 13.68 -10.50
CA ILE A 115 -8.79 12.48 -9.76
C ILE A 115 -9.67 11.32 -10.24
N GLY A 116 -9.13 10.49 -11.13
CA GLY A 116 -9.79 9.28 -11.58
C GLY A 116 -9.86 8.22 -10.47
N VAL A 117 -10.73 7.22 -10.66
CA VAL A 117 -10.85 6.05 -9.75
C VAL A 117 -9.65 5.10 -9.88
N TRP A 118 -8.88 5.23 -10.94
CA TRP A 118 -7.77 4.33 -11.30
C TRP A 118 -6.70 4.15 -10.22
N PRO A 119 -6.18 5.21 -9.55
CA PRO A 119 -5.21 5.05 -8.46
C PRO A 119 -5.73 4.19 -7.29
N PHE A 120 -7.01 4.33 -6.94
CA PHE A 120 -7.62 3.55 -5.85
C PHE A 120 -7.71 2.07 -6.21
N ILE A 121 -8.03 1.75 -7.46
CA ILE A 121 -8.04 0.35 -7.95
C ILE A 121 -6.64 -0.24 -7.93
N LEU A 122 -5.62 0.50 -8.35
CA LEU A 122 -4.22 0.05 -8.32
C LEU A 122 -3.74 -0.23 -6.88
N ILE A 123 -4.05 0.65 -5.94
CA ILE A 123 -3.71 0.47 -4.53
C ILE A 123 -4.41 -0.77 -3.97
N PHE A 124 -5.71 -0.93 -4.22
CA PHE A 124 -6.48 -2.09 -3.78
C PHE A 124 -5.90 -3.40 -4.31
N MET A 125 -5.63 -3.46 -5.61
CA MET A 125 -5.02 -4.63 -6.25
C MET A 125 -3.62 -4.94 -5.71
N GLY A 126 -2.80 -3.90 -5.49
CA GLY A 126 -1.47 -4.05 -4.92
C GLY A 126 -1.51 -4.66 -3.51
N ILE A 127 -2.39 -4.18 -2.65
CA ILE A 127 -2.56 -4.73 -1.30
C ILE A 127 -3.09 -6.18 -1.36
N MET A 128 -4.05 -6.47 -2.25
CA MET A 128 -4.54 -7.83 -2.47
C MET A 128 -3.43 -8.81 -2.86
N ILE A 129 -2.52 -8.40 -3.74
CA ILE A 129 -1.37 -9.22 -4.13
C ILE A 129 -0.46 -9.50 -2.92
N VAL A 130 -0.15 -8.47 -2.13
CA VAL A 130 0.69 -8.62 -0.92
C VAL A 130 0.04 -9.59 0.07
N ILE A 131 -1.26 -9.45 0.34
CA ILE A 131 -2.01 -10.35 1.23
C ILE A 131 -1.94 -11.78 0.71
N THR A 132 -2.25 -12.00 -0.57
CA THR A 132 -2.28 -13.33 -1.19
C THR A 132 -0.92 -14.02 -1.12
N LEU A 133 0.16 -13.30 -1.43
CA LEU A 133 1.52 -13.82 -1.35
C LEU A 133 1.92 -14.15 0.10
N SER A 134 1.58 -13.27 1.04
CA SER A 134 1.90 -13.46 2.47
C SER A 134 1.17 -14.67 3.04
N ILE A 135 -0.12 -14.82 2.79
CA ILE A 135 -0.92 -15.95 3.24
C ILE A 135 -0.42 -17.24 2.57
N GLY A 136 -0.25 -17.22 1.24
CA GLY A 136 0.20 -18.36 0.46
C GLY A 136 1.50 -18.93 0.99
N TRP A 137 2.49 -18.08 1.20
CA TRP A 137 3.79 -18.45 1.72
C TRP A 137 3.71 -19.07 3.13
N ARG A 138 2.97 -18.42 4.03
CA ARG A 138 2.85 -18.86 5.43
C ARG A 138 2.06 -20.14 5.59
N VAL A 139 0.93 -20.26 4.91
CA VAL A 139 0.12 -21.49 4.96
C VAL A 139 0.90 -22.66 4.33
N TRP A 140 1.62 -22.41 3.23
CA TRP A 140 2.48 -23.44 2.61
C TRP A 140 3.60 -23.89 3.57
N GLN A 141 4.26 -22.96 4.27
CA GLN A 141 5.28 -23.26 5.24
C GLN A 141 4.71 -24.04 6.45
N ALA A 142 3.56 -23.61 6.98
CA ALA A 142 2.89 -24.31 8.07
C ALA A 142 2.40 -25.72 7.66
N ALA A 143 1.95 -25.88 6.42
CA ALA A 143 1.51 -27.17 5.90
C ALA A 143 2.65 -28.17 5.67
N ARG A 144 3.89 -27.73 5.51
CA ARG A 144 5.09 -28.59 5.40
C ARG A 144 5.61 -29.07 6.75
N GLN A 145 5.25 -28.42 7.85
CA GLN A 145 5.65 -28.87 9.19
C GLN A 145 4.91 -30.16 9.55
N ASN A 146 5.63 -31.08 10.20
CA ASN A 146 5.10 -32.38 10.56
C ASN A 146 4.03 -32.24 11.66
N PRO A 147 2.76 -32.64 11.43
CA PRO A 147 1.69 -32.47 12.42
C PRO A 147 1.97 -33.13 13.77
N ALA A 148 2.79 -34.20 13.77
CA ALA A 148 3.14 -34.95 14.98
C ALA A 148 4.00 -34.14 15.97
N GLU A 149 4.86 -33.22 15.48
CA GLU A 149 5.68 -32.39 16.36
C GLU A 149 4.88 -31.26 17.02
N VAL A 150 3.84 -30.77 16.35
CA VAL A 150 3.00 -29.68 16.87
C VAL A 150 2.13 -30.12 18.03
N ILE A 151 1.74 -31.41 18.06
CA ILE A 151 0.90 -31.99 19.11
C ILE A 151 1.76 -32.48 20.30
N LYS A 152 3.05 -32.76 20.07
CA LYS A 152 3.98 -33.33 21.10
C LYS A 152 4.70 -32.26 21.91
N SER A 153 4.61 -30.99 21.58
CA SER A 153 5.32 -29.87 22.24
C SER A 153 4.57 -29.28 23.45
N GLU A 154 3.85 -30.11 24.19
CA GLU A 154 3.37 -29.84 25.57
C GLU A 154 4.08 -30.75 26.58
#